data_918ebe23b802bba86eaed71b871a2598
#
_entry.id   918ebe23b802bba86eaed71b871a2598
#
_cell.length_a   1.000
_cell.length_b   1.000
_cell.length_c   1.000
_cell.angle_alpha   90.00
_cell.angle_beta   90.00
_cell.angle_gamma   90.00
#
_symmetry.space_group_name_H-M   'P 1'
#
loop_
_entity.id
_entity.type
_entity.pdbx_description
1 polymer ?
#
loop_
_entity_poly.entity_id
_entity_poly.type
_entity_poly.pdbx_seq_one_letter_code
_entity_poly.pdbx_strand_id
1 'polypeptide(L)'
;MRIYAYVRVDPNTQENFNYLTFFQKFGYSIPKQRLIVEEVAVDTPIIYRDKLINLINYGLEEGDLLVFKGIDCLGSCFEEIYNIVNTIEERKITLICLDYSKKEISEDLKLIFFHFLKLCFNFEAKLKKRKKGNSNFVKKVGRPEILTANQKEEVLDKFKKGYSVYALAKEYSVTRTVIQRLLDKSTKNLKSIKQVQ
;
A
#
# COMPACT_ATOMS: atom_id res chain seq x y z
N MET A 1 2.76 -24.34 -26.55
CA MET A 1 2.14 -23.11 -26.02
C MET A 1 0.87 -23.48 -25.28
N ARG A 2 0.85 -23.36 -23.96
CA ARG A 2 -0.34 -23.53 -23.12
C ARG A 2 -0.89 -22.14 -22.78
N ILE A 3 -2.23 -22.02 -22.66
CA ILE A 3 -2.87 -20.76 -22.29
C ILE A 3 -3.36 -20.88 -20.85
N TYR A 4 -2.97 -19.94 -20.02
CA TYR A 4 -3.42 -19.79 -18.64
C TYR A 4 -4.14 -18.46 -18.48
N ALA A 5 -5.13 -18.42 -17.61
CA ALA A 5 -5.72 -17.17 -17.16
C ALA A 5 -5.57 -17.00 -15.66
N TYR A 6 -5.27 -15.79 -15.25
CA TYR A 6 -5.24 -15.40 -13.86
C TYR A 6 -6.22 -14.25 -13.60
N VAL A 7 -7.00 -14.39 -12.55
CA VAL A 7 -7.98 -13.40 -12.12
C VAL A 7 -7.85 -13.16 -10.63
N ARG A 8 -7.71 -11.90 -10.26
CA ARG A 8 -7.88 -11.45 -8.88
C ARG A 8 -9.34 -11.04 -8.66
N VAL A 9 -9.93 -11.50 -7.59
CA VAL A 9 -11.30 -11.18 -7.19
C VAL A 9 -11.25 -10.54 -5.81
N ASP A 10 -11.92 -9.41 -5.62
CA ASP A 10 -12.06 -8.82 -4.30
C ASP A 10 -13.03 -9.67 -3.46
N PRO A 11 -12.66 -10.07 -2.22
CA PRO A 11 -13.51 -10.88 -1.35
C PRO A 11 -14.87 -10.25 -1.03
N ASN A 12 -14.97 -8.91 -1.15
CA ASN A 12 -16.22 -8.18 -0.92
C ASN A 12 -17.13 -8.14 -2.15
N THR A 13 -16.67 -8.64 -3.30
CA THR A 13 -17.47 -8.65 -4.54
C THR A 13 -18.25 -9.96 -4.64
N GLN A 14 -19.56 -9.90 -4.39
CA GLN A 14 -20.46 -11.06 -4.50
C GLN A 14 -20.93 -11.33 -5.94
N GLU A 15 -20.07 -11.26 -6.92
CA GLU A 15 -20.47 -11.52 -8.30
C GLU A 15 -20.19 -12.98 -8.68
N ASN A 16 -21.25 -13.72 -9.01
CA ASN A 16 -21.18 -15.00 -9.71
C ASN A 16 -20.76 -14.77 -11.16
N PHE A 17 -19.50 -14.36 -11.38
CA PHE A 17 -18.98 -14.03 -12.69
C PHE A 17 -18.35 -15.25 -13.36
N ASN A 18 -18.81 -15.58 -14.58
CA ASN A 18 -18.23 -16.70 -15.34
C ASN A 18 -16.98 -16.23 -16.12
N TYR A 19 -15.82 -16.40 -15.49
CA TYR A 19 -14.53 -15.99 -16.07
C TYR A 19 -14.18 -16.76 -17.34
N LEU A 20 -14.56 -18.02 -17.48
CA LEU A 20 -14.31 -18.78 -18.72
C LEU A 20 -15.03 -18.15 -19.90
N THR A 21 -16.31 -17.82 -19.73
CA THR A 21 -17.09 -17.12 -20.75
C THR A 21 -16.53 -15.72 -21.04
N PHE A 22 -16.04 -15.04 -20.00
CA PHE A 22 -15.39 -13.74 -20.17
C PHE A 22 -14.17 -13.83 -21.08
N PHE A 23 -13.21 -14.70 -20.80
CA PHE A 23 -12.02 -14.86 -21.63
C PHE A 23 -12.35 -15.36 -23.04
N GLN A 24 -13.36 -16.22 -23.17
CA GLN A 24 -13.82 -16.70 -24.48
C GLN A 24 -14.34 -15.58 -25.37
N LYS A 25 -15.03 -14.57 -24.83
CA LYS A 25 -15.46 -13.37 -25.58
C LYS A 25 -14.29 -12.56 -26.14
N PHE A 26 -13.10 -12.65 -25.54
CA PHE A 26 -11.88 -12.03 -26.04
C PHE A 26 -11.08 -12.96 -26.97
N GLY A 27 -11.59 -14.15 -27.28
CA GLY A 27 -10.96 -15.12 -28.19
C GLY A 27 -10.04 -16.13 -27.50
N TYR A 28 -10.01 -16.16 -26.14
CA TYR A 28 -9.18 -17.11 -25.38
C TYR A 28 -10.00 -18.26 -24.86
N SER A 29 -9.81 -19.46 -25.42
CA SER A 29 -10.39 -20.71 -24.91
C SER A 29 -9.47 -21.31 -23.85
N ILE A 30 -9.84 -21.13 -22.58
CA ILE A 30 -9.02 -21.51 -21.43
C ILE A 30 -9.62 -22.76 -20.78
N PRO A 31 -8.87 -23.87 -20.67
CA PRO A 31 -9.31 -25.04 -19.91
C PRO A 31 -9.53 -24.67 -18.44
N LYS A 32 -10.57 -25.24 -17.81
CA LYS A 32 -10.92 -24.94 -16.40
C LYS A 32 -9.74 -25.11 -15.45
N GLN A 33 -8.87 -26.09 -15.68
CA GLN A 33 -7.68 -26.36 -14.85
C GLN A 33 -6.60 -25.26 -14.97
N ARG A 34 -6.67 -24.43 -16.02
CA ARG A 34 -5.72 -23.35 -16.29
C ARG A 34 -6.30 -21.96 -16.03
N LEU A 35 -7.51 -21.90 -15.48
CA LEU A 35 -8.10 -20.70 -14.94
C LEU A 35 -7.80 -20.63 -13.44
N ILE A 36 -6.94 -19.73 -13.05
CA ILE A 36 -6.57 -19.49 -11.66
C ILE A 36 -7.33 -18.26 -11.16
N VAL A 37 -8.19 -18.47 -10.16
CA VAL A 37 -8.95 -17.41 -9.49
C VAL A 37 -8.43 -17.29 -8.06
N GLU A 38 -7.98 -16.10 -7.70
CA GLU A 38 -7.47 -15.77 -6.37
C GLU A 38 -8.32 -14.69 -5.73
N GLU A 39 -8.88 -14.99 -4.56
CA GLU A 39 -9.71 -14.08 -3.79
C GLU A 39 -8.86 -13.31 -2.80
N VAL A 40 -8.45 -12.11 -3.19
CA VAL A 40 -7.64 -11.21 -2.37
C VAL A 40 -7.97 -9.75 -2.69
N ALA A 41 -7.88 -8.87 -1.69
CA ALA A 41 -8.06 -7.43 -1.88
C ALA A 41 -6.97 -6.85 -2.79
N VAL A 42 -7.26 -5.71 -3.45
CA VAL A 42 -6.36 -5.07 -4.41
C VAL A 42 -5.03 -4.63 -3.78
N ASP A 43 -5.05 -4.27 -2.51
CA ASP A 43 -3.89 -3.81 -1.74
C ASP A 43 -3.12 -4.95 -1.04
N THR A 44 -3.54 -6.22 -1.27
CA THR A 44 -2.84 -7.38 -0.72
C THR A 44 -1.44 -7.50 -1.33
N PRO A 45 -0.37 -7.42 -0.52
CA PRO A 45 1.00 -7.60 -1.00
C PRO A 45 1.22 -8.95 -1.68
N ILE A 46 2.10 -8.95 -2.68
CA ILE A 46 2.39 -10.13 -3.50
C ILE A 46 2.79 -11.37 -2.67
N ILE A 47 3.48 -11.18 -1.54
CA ILE A 47 3.92 -12.26 -0.65
C ILE A 47 2.77 -13.11 -0.07
N TYR A 48 1.54 -12.58 -0.08
CA TYR A 48 0.33 -13.27 0.38
C TYR A 48 -0.55 -13.74 -0.78
N ARG A 49 -0.04 -13.71 -2.02
CA ARG A 49 -0.74 -14.11 -3.23
C ARG A 49 -0.22 -15.44 -3.75
N ASP A 50 -0.44 -16.49 -2.96
CA ASP A 50 0.14 -17.82 -3.18
C ASP A 50 -0.20 -18.41 -4.54
N LYS A 51 -1.44 -18.22 -5.03
CA LYS A 51 -1.84 -18.75 -6.34
C LYS A 51 -1.10 -18.09 -7.49
N LEU A 52 -0.91 -16.76 -7.43
CA LEU A 52 -0.14 -16.05 -8.45
C LEU A 52 1.34 -16.45 -8.40
N ILE A 53 1.93 -16.47 -7.21
CA ILE A 53 3.33 -16.86 -7.03
C ILE A 53 3.57 -18.30 -7.53
N ASN A 54 2.71 -19.25 -7.14
CA ASN A 54 2.82 -20.64 -7.57
C ASN A 54 2.62 -20.79 -9.08
N LEU A 55 1.67 -20.05 -9.67
CA LEU A 55 1.49 -20.05 -11.12
C LEU A 55 2.75 -19.58 -11.83
N ILE A 56 3.34 -18.46 -11.40
CA ILE A 56 4.53 -17.90 -12.05
C ILE A 56 5.73 -18.83 -11.84
N ASN A 57 5.97 -19.32 -10.62
CA ASN A 57 7.18 -20.07 -10.32
C ASN A 57 7.15 -21.50 -10.84
N TYR A 58 5.99 -22.16 -10.80
CA TYR A 58 5.88 -23.61 -11.03
C TYR A 58 4.87 -24.02 -12.11
N GLY A 59 3.88 -23.16 -12.39
CA GLY A 59 2.80 -23.49 -13.33
C GLY A 59 3.14 -23.19 -14.79
N LEU A 60 3.84 -22.08 -15.01
CA LEU A 60 4.16 -21.57 -16.35
C LEU A 60 5.54 -22.06 -16.81
N GLU A 61 5.66 -22.35 -18.11
CA GLU A 61 6.90 -22.73 -18.79
C GLU A 61 7.20 -21.76 -19.95
N GLU A 62 8.43 -21.78 -20.45
CA GLU A 62 8.83 -21.01 -21.63
C GLU A 62 7.88 -21.25 -22.81
N GLY A 63 7.42 -20.16 -23.44
CA GLY A 63 6.48 -20.19 -24.57
C GLY A 63 5.01 -20.33 -24.15
N ASP A 64 4.68 -20.37 -22.88
CA ASP A 64 3.28 -20.32 -22.42
C ASP A 64 2.73 -18.89 -22.51
N LEU A 65 1.39 -18.80 -22.54
CA LEU A 65 0.65 -17.56 -22.58
C LEU A 65 -0.12 -17.36 -21.29
N LEU A 66 0.12 -16.25 -20.59
CA LEU A 66 -0.64 -15.81 -19.44
C LEU A 66 -1.55 -14.63 -19.80
N VAL A 67 -2.86 -14.83 -19.67
CA VAL A 67 -3.89 -13.81 -19.93
C VAL A 67 -4.47 -13.36 -18.59
N PHE A 68 -4.56 -12.05 -18.38
CA PHE A 68 -5.18 -11.47 -17.20
C PHE A 68 -6.02 -10.24 -17.56
N LYS A 69 -6.94 -9.86 -16.66
CA LYS A 69 -7.88 -8.79 -16.94
C LYS A 69 -7.19 -7.42 -16.96
N GLY A 70 -6.62 -7.01 -15.87
CA GLY A 70 -6.00 -5.70 -15.67
C GLY A 70 -4.68 -5.79 -14.93
N ILE A 71 -3.87 -4.76 -15.01
CA ILE A 71 -2.53 -4.71 -14.42
C ILE A 71 -2.54 -4.86 -12.88
N ASP A 72 -3.64 -4.47 -12.23
CA ASP A 72 -3.91 -4.65 -10.80
C ASP A 72 -3.98 -6.12 -10.37
N CYS A 73 -4.16 -7.03 -11.34
CA CYS A 73 -4.06 -8.47 -11.10
C CYS A 73 -2.63 -8.93 -10.75
N LEU A 74 -1.59 -8.18 -11.10
CA LEU A 74 -0.19 -8.58 -10.94
C LEU A 74 0.49 -8.06 -9.67
N GLY A 75 -0.09 -7.10 -8.98
CA GLY A 75 0.51 -6.57 -7.75
C GLY A 75 -0.32 -5.46 -7.12
N SER A 76 0.03 -5.09 -5.89
CA SER A 76 -0.59 -4.01 -5.11
C SER A 76 0.10 -2.65 -5.29
N CYS A 77 1.28 -2.63 -5.92
CA CYS A 77 2.08 -1.43 -6.19
C CYS A 77 2.95 -1.62 -7.44
N PHE A 78 3.46 -0.52 -8.00
CA PHE A 78 4.27 -0.58 -9.23
C PHE A 78 5.56 -1.40 -9.06
N GLU A 79 6.13 -1.44 -7.86
CA GLU A 79 7.29 -2.26 -7.56
C GLU A 79 7.01 -3.76 -7.75
N GLU A 80 5.91 -4.24 -7.21
CA GLU A 80 5.48 -5.64 -7.35
C GLU A 80 5.16 -5.98 -8.80
N ILE A 81 4.37 -5.13 -9.47
CA ILE A 81 3.99 -5.31 -10.87
C ILE A 81 5.23 -5.36 -11.76
N TYR A 82 6.18 -4.42 -11.58
CA TYR A 82 7.42 -4.39 -12.35
C TYR A 82 8.23 -5.68 -12.18
N ASN A 83 8.40 -6.14 -10.93
CA ASN A 83 9.15 -7.36 -10.64
C ASN A 83 8.50 -8.60 -11.25
N ILE A 84 7.17 -8.72 -11.16
CA ILE A 84 6.42 -9.85 -11.75
C ILE A 84 6.53 -9.84 -13.28
N VAL A 85 6.32 -8.68 -13.92
CA VAL A 85 6.40 -8.56 -15.39
C VAL A 85 7.82 -8.86 -15.86
N ASN A 86 8.84 -8.39 -15.15
CA ASN A 86 10.24 -8.70 -15.47
C ASN A 86 10.54 -10.20 -15.34
N THR A 87 10.08 -10.86 -14.27
CA THR A 87 10.24 -12.31 -14.09
C THR A 87 9.58 -13.11 -15.21
N ILE A 88 8.38 -12.71 -15.63
CA ILE A 88 7.63 -13.34 -16.73
C ILE A 88 8.39 -13.20 -18.04
N GLU A 89 8.95 -12.01 -18.30
CA GLU A 89 9.74 -11.72 -19.49
C GLU A 89 11.05 -12.54 -19.53
N GLU A 90 11.81 -12.57 -18.43
CA GLU A 90 13.04 -13.36 -18.32
C GLU A 90 12.79 -14.86 -18.55
N ARG A 91 11.61 -15.33 -18.20
CA ARG A 91 11.18 -16.72 -18.45
C ARG A 91 10.58 -16.96 -19.84
N LYS A 92 10.55 -15.95 -20.69
CA LYS A 92 9.99 -15.99 -22.05
C LYS A 92 8.53 -16.45 -22.09
N ILE A 93 7.73 -15.99 -21.15
CA ILE A 93 6.30 -16.23 -21.07
C ILE A 93 5.59 -15.04 -21.72
N THR A 94 4.67 -15.32 -22.65
CA THR A 94 3.89 -14.26 -23.28
C THR A 94 2.82 -13.74 -22.34
N LEU A 95 2.73 -12.42 -22.17
CA LEU A 95 1.80 -11.76 -21.27
C LEU A 95 0.76 -10.96 -22.04
N ILE A 96 -0.54 -11.15 -21.72
CA ILE A 96 -1.65 -10.39 -22.30
C ILE A 96 -2.52 -9.77 -21.22
N CYS A 97 -2.59 -8.44 -21.22
CA CYS A 97 -3.47 -7.66 -20.38
C CYS A 97 -4.69 -7.20 -21.19
N LEU A 98 -5.88 -7.72 -20.87
CA LEU A 98 -7.08 -7.48 -21.66
C LEU A 98 -7.58 -6.03 -21.59
N ASP A 99 -7.33 -5.33 -20.49
CA ASP A 99 -7.69 -3.90 -20.36
C ASP A 99 -6.82 -3.03 -21.27
N TYR A 100 -5.64 -3.50 -21.68
CA TYR A 100 -4.74 -2.79 -22.57
C TYR A 100 -4.84 -3.25 -24.03
N SER A 101 -4.77 -4.56 -24.28
CA SER A 101 -4.82 -5.14 -25.62
C SER A 101 -5.41 -6.53 -25.61
N LYS A 102 -6.23 -6.83 -26.64
CA LYS A 102 -6.79 -8.18 -26.85
C LYS A 102 -5.79 -9.15 -27.47
N LYS A 103 -4.66 -8.67 -27.94
CA LYS A 103 -3.61 -9.45 -28.59
C LYS A 103 -2.26 -9.09 -28.00
N GLU A 104 -1.29 -9.94 -28.28
CA GLU A 104 0.10 -9.63 -27.99
C GLU A 104 0.50 -8.31 -28.64
N ILE A 105 1.16 -7.45 -27.89
CA ILE A 105 1.65 -6.16 -28.36
C ILE A 105 2.96 -6.35 -29.12
N SER A 106 3.25 -5.47 -30.10
CA SER A 106 4.52 -5.48 -30.81
C SER A 106 5.70 -5.26 -29.85
N GLU A 107 6.87 -5.77 -30.22
CA GLU A 107 8.08 -5.64 -29.41
C GLU A 107 8.40 -4.18 -29.05
N ASP A 108 8.21 -3.24 -29.97
CA ASP A 108 8.42 -1.80 -29.72
C ASP A 108 7.48 -1.26 -28.64
N LEU A 109 6.19 -1.60 -28.70
CA LEU A 109 5.20 -1.20 -27.69
C LEU A 109 5.48 -1.87 -26.34
N LYS A 110 5.95 -3.11 -26.36
CA LYS A 110 6.34 -3.85 -25.14
C LYS A 110 7.52 -3.14 -24.47
N LEU A 111 8.52 -2.74 -25.22
CA LEU A 111 9.66 -1.98 -24.71
C LEU A 111 9.23 -0.65 -24.09
N ILE A 112 8.34 0.10 -24.76
CA ILE A 112 7.79 1.35 -24.23
C ILE A 112 7.03 1.09 -22.93
N PHE A 113 6.19 0.03 -22.87
CA PHE A 113 5.45 -0.34 -21.67
C PHE A 113 6.39 -0.66 -20.49
N PHE A 114 7.46 -1.42 -20.72
CA PHE A 114 8.46 -1.72 -19.70
C PHE A 114 9.15 -0.45 -19.17
N HIS A 115 9.57 0.44 -20.07
CA HIS A 115 10.17 1.71 -19.67
C HIS A 115 9.21 2.57 -18.84
N PHE A 116 7.96 2.65 -19.26
CA PHE A 116 6.94 3.40 -18.52
C PHE A 116 6.68 2.79 -17.15
N LEU A 117 6.56 1.48 -17.07
CA LEU A 117 6.38 0.77 -15.79
C LEU A 117 7.57 1.03 -14.83
N LYS A 118 8.80 1.02 -15.36
CA LYS A 118 10.00 1.35 -14.60
C LYS A 118 10.01 2.80 -14.12
N LEU A 119 9.50 3.75 -14.90
CA LEU A 119 9.33 5.14 -14.47
C LEU A 119 8.33 5.25 -13.33
N CYS A 120 7.18 4.57 -13.41
CA CYS A 120 6.17 4.53 -12.35
C CYS A 120 6.74 3.93 -11.05
N PHE A 121 7.47 2.82 -11.15
CA PHE A 121 8.17 2.20 -10.02
C PHE A 121 9.16 3.18 -9.36
N ASN A 122 10.03 3.84 -10.14
CA ASN A 122 11.00 4.80 -9.62
C ASN A 122 10.31 6.01 -8.96
N PHE A 123 9.20 6.47 -9.51
CA PHE A 123 8.42 7.56 -8.95
C PHE A 123 7.81 7.16 -7.59
N GLU A 124 7.19 5.99 -7.53
CA GLU A 124 6.62 5.45 -6.29
C GLU A 124 7.69 5.28 -5.19
N ALA A 125 8.87 4.76 -5.54
CA ALA A 125 10.00 4.63 -4.63
C ALA A 125 10.47 5.99 -4.06
N LYS A 126 10.47 7.05 -4.88
CA LYS A 126 10.77 8.41 -4.42
C LYS A 126 9.70 8.94 -3.47
N LEU A 127 8.42 8.66 -3.70
CA LEU A 127 7.33 9.03 -2.79
C LEU A 127 7.43 8.30 -1.44
N LYS A 128 7.73 7.00 -1.45
CA LYS A 128 7.94 6.20 -0.24
C LYS A 128 9.12 6.74 0.61
N LYS A 129 10.25 7.13 -0.05
CA LYS A 129 11.40 7.75 0.62
C LYS A 129 11.03 9.09 1.28
N ARG A 130 10.26 9.95 0.60
CA ARG A 130 9.79 11.23 1.15
C ARG A 130 8.91 11.03 2.39
N LYS A 131 8.01 10.03 2.37
CA LYS A 131 7.16 9.72 3.54
C LYS A 131 7.98 9.25 4.75
N LYS A 132 9.06 8.49 4.55
CA LYS A 132 9.96 8.05 5.64
C LYS A 132 10.86 9.18 6.16
N GLY A 133 11.31 10.11 5.30
CA GLY A 133 12.17 11.24 5.68
C GLY A 133 11.43 12.41 6.34
N ASN A 134 10.13 12.53 6.13
CA ASN A 134 9.30 13.65 6.62
C ASN A 134 8.48 13.28 7.86
N SER A 135 8.94 12.36 8.70
CA SER A 135 8.29 12.08 9.99
C SER A 135 8.22 13.33 10.91
N ASN A 136 9.04 14.37 10.64
CA ASN A 136 8.98 15.65 11.34
C ASN A 136 7.88 16.61 10.81
N PHE A 137 7.24 16.31 9.67
CA PHE A 137 6.12 17.08 9.11
C PHE A 137 4.80 16.32 9.10
N VAL A 138 4.60 15.38 10.03
CA VAL A 138 3.25 14.92 10.33
C VAL A 138 2.55 16.11 10.96
N LYS A 139 1.85 16.93 10.15
CA LYS A 139 0.81 17.81 10.67
C LYS A 139 -0.07 16.91 11.53
N LYS A 140 0.00 17.09 12.85
CA LYS A 140 -0.95 16.44 13.75
C LYS A 140 -2.33 16.80 13.24
N VAL A 141 -2.99 15.85 12.58
CA VAL A 141 -4.36 15.98 12.14
C VAL A 141 -5.19 15.95 13.41
N GLY A 142 -5.49 17.12 13.94
CA GLY A 142 -6.23 17.29 15.17
C GLY A 142 -6.44 18.78 15.43
N ARG A 143 -7.36 19.09 16.33
CA ARG A 143 -7.61 20.47 16.78
C ARG A 143 -6.28 21.11 17.20
N PRO A 144 -5.95 22.34 16.73
CA PRO A 144 -4.73 23.01 17.12
C PRO A 144 -4.55 23.03 18.64
N GLU A 145 -3.33 22.81 19.08
CA GLU A 145 -3.03 22.88 20.52
C GLU A 145 -3.25 24.31 21.00
N ILE A 146 -4.00 24.47 22.08
CA ILE A 146 -4.41 25.77 22.63
C ILE A 146 -3.21 26.51 23.24
N LEU A 147 -2.20 25.77 23.74
CA LEU A 147 -0.98 26.31 24.33
C LEU A 147 0.21 26.09 23.40
N THR A 148 1.04 27.13 23.22
CA THR A 148 2.31 27.04 22.50
C THR A 148 3.34 26.22 23.30
N ALA A 149 4.43 25.80 22.66
CA ALA A 149 5.51 25.05 23.34
C ALA A 149 6.06 25.84 24.55
N ASN A 150 6.36 27.13 24.38
CA ASN A 150 6.88 27.98 25.45
C ASN A 150 5.89 28.12 26.61
N GLN A 151 4.61 28.32 26.31
CA GLN A 151 3.56 28.41 27.33
C GLN A 151 3.41 27.10 28.13
N LYS A 152 3.62 25.94 27.51
CA LYS A 152 3.59 24.65 28.21
C LYS A 152 4.74 24.53 29.21
N GLU A 153 5.95 24.96 28.85
CA GLU A 153 7.10 24.98 29.74
C GLU A 153 6.89 25.93 30.92
N GLU A 154 6.41 27.13 30.65
CA GLU A 154 6.07 28.12 31.68
C GLU A 154 5.03 27.60 32.68
N VAL A 155 3.97 26.93 32.17
CA VAL A 155 2.93 26.32 33.02
C VAL A 155 3.53 25.24 33.92
N LEU A 156 4.42 24.40 33.40
CA LEU A 156 5.09 23.34 34.20
C LEU A 156 6.00 23.95 35.29
N ASP A 157 6.73 25.01 34.98
CA ASP A 157 7.61 25.66 35.90
C ASP A 157 6.86 26.43 37.01
N LYS A 158 5.77 27.14 36.64
CA LYS A 158 4.89 27.80 37.60
C LYS A 158 4.19 26.78 38.50
N PHE A 159 3.77 25.64 37.98
CA PHE A 159 3.17 24.57 38.78
C PHE A 159 4.18 24.02 39.81
N LYS A 160 5.45 23.81 39.44
CA LYS A 160 6.53 23.42 40.38
C LYS A 160 6.76 24.47 41.47
N LYS A 161 6.54 25.75 41.16
CA LYS A 161 6.63 26.87 42.10
C LYS A 161 5.39 27.02 43.00
N GLY A 162 4.39 26.09 42.89
CA GLY A 162 3.24 26.04 43.79
C GLY A 162 1.97 26.74 43.28
N TYR A 163 1.94 27.19 42.03
CA TYR A 163 0.71 27.77 41.44
C TYR A 163 -0.38 26.71 41.25
N SER A 164 -1.61 27.04 41.61
CA SER A 164 -2.71 26.12 41.47
C SER A 164 -3.15 25.96 40.02
N VAL A 165 -3.71 24.78 39.65
CA VAL A 165 -4.29 24.50 38.32
C VAL A 165 -5.34 25.55 37.94
N TYR A 166 -6.09 26.07 38.92
CA TYR A 166 -7.10 27.09 38.69
C TYR A 166 -6.44 28.44 38.29
N ALA A 167 -5.41 28.87 38.99
CA ALA A 167 -4.68 30.11 38.72
C ALA A 167 -4.03 30.06 37.33
N LEU A 168 -3.39 28.97 36.99
CA LEU A 168 -2.77 28.74 35.68
C LEU A 168 -3.80 28.70 34.54
N ALA A 169 -4.94 28.07 34.75
CA ALA A 169 -6.03 28.03 33.77
C ALA A 169 -6.58 29.44 33.47
N LYS A 170 -6.71 30.26 34.51
CA LYS A 170 -7.16 31.66 34.39
C LYS A 170 -6.12 32.53 33.70
N GLU A 171 -4.85 32.40 34.04
CA GLU A 171 -3.74 33.17 33.48
C GLU A 171 -3.56 32.92 31.98
N TYR A 172 -3.62 31.65 31.54
CA TYR A 172 -3.45 31.28 30.12
C TYR A 172 -4.78 31.22 29.34
N SER A 173 -5.92 31.69 29.93
CA SER A 173 -7.24 31.70 29.33
C SER A 173 -7.66 30.35 28.73
N VAL A 174 -7.35 29.28 29.46
CA VAL A 174 -7.69 27.89 29.08
C VAL A 174 -8.52 27.18 30.16
N THR A 175 -9.12 26.05 29.81
CA THR A 175 -9.86 25.27 30.80
C THR A 175 -8.90 24.50 31.76
N ARG A 176 -9.34 24.25 32.98
CA ARG A 176 -8.58 23.43 33.97
C ARG A 176 -8.19 22.07 33.38
N THR A 177 -9.04 21.49 32.57
CA THR A 177 -8.78 20.19 31.91
C THR A 177 -7.57 20.25 30.98
N VAL A 178 -7.29 21.37 30.33
CA VAL A 178 -6.12 21.55 29.47
C VAL A 178 -4.84 21.55 30.31
N ILE A 179 -4.82 22.28 31.42
CA ILE A 179 -3.69 22.30 32.35
C ILE A 179 -3.46 20.92 32.97
N GLN A 180 -4.53 20.28 33.47
CA GLN A 180 -4.43 18.95 34.07
C GLN A 180 -3.84 17.92 33.10
N ARG A 181 -4.33 17.87 31.86
CA ARG A 181 -3.78 16.97 30.82
C ARG A 181 -2.30 17.22 30.50
N LEU A 182 -1.87 18.48 30.56
CA LEU A 182 -0.46 18.84 30.38
C LEU A 182 0.41 18.28 31.52
N LEU A 183 -0.04 18.44 32.75
CA LEU A 183 0.64 17.92 33.95
C LEU A 183 0.71 16.38 33.96
N ASP A 184 -0.40 15.71 33.62
CA ASP A 184 -0.46 14.23 33.54
C ASP A 184 0.47 13.68 32.47
N LYS A 185 0.62 14.34 31.33
CA LYS A 185 1.59 13.97 30.29
C LYS A 185 3.03 14.13 30.76
N SER A 186 3.35 15.21 31.49
CA SER A 186 4.70 15.43 32.01
C SER A 186 5.09 14.40 33.06
N THR A 187 4.17 14.01 33.93
CA THR A 187 4.40 12.97 34.95
C THR A 187 4.56 11.57 34.36
N LYS A 188 3.85 11.23 33.27
CA LYS A 188 4.02 9.96 32.56
C LYS A 188 5.38 9.87 31.86
N ASN A 189 5.84 10.94 31.25
CA ASN A 189 7.17 10.99 30.60
C ASN A 189 8.31 10.83 31.62
N LEU A 190 8.17 11.35 32.82
CA LEU A 190 9.17 11.19 33.92
C LEU A 190 9.20 9.75 34.45
N LYS A 191 8.08 9.04 34.46
CA LYS A 191 8.02 7.63 34.90
C LYS A 191 8.62 6.67 33.88
N SER A 192 8.43 6.91 32.56
CA SER A 192 9.04 6.09 31.51
C SER A 192 10.56 6.22 31.41
N ILE A 193 11.15 7.36 31.83
CA ILE A 193 12.61 7.55 31.86
C ILE A 193 13.26 6.83 33.06
N LYS A 194 12.54 6.64 34.17
CA LYS A 194 13.04 5.94 35.37
C LYS A 194 12.98 4.42 35.32
N GLN A 195 12.36 3.83 34.29
CA GLN A 195 12.28 2.38 34.08
C GLN A 195 13.33 1.85 33.09
N VAL A 196 14.22 2.68 32.59
CA VAL A 196 15.28 2.34 31.59
C VAL A 196 16.68 2.51 32.20
N GLN A 197 16.77 2.68 33.54
CA GLN A 197 18.05 2.61 34.26
C GLN A 197 18.00 1.35 35.18
#